data_a38ba26f0d33736640787bd5c5afb8d2
#
_entry.id   a38ba26f0d33736640787bd5c5afb8d2
#
_cell.length_a   1.000
_cell.length_b   1.000
_cell.length_c   1.000
_cell.angle_alpha   90.00
_cell.angle_beta   90.00
_cell.angle_gamma   90.00
#
_symmetry.space_group_name_H-M   'P 1'
#
loop_
_entity.id
_entity.type
_entity.pdbx_description
1 polymer ?
#
loop_
_entity_poly.entity_id
_entity_poly.type
_entity_poly.pdbx_seq_one_letter_code
_entity_poly.pdbx_strand_id
1 'polypeptide(L)'
;GGHLCPVGALKQHFAAVRGAPDAALFMLRPKGGRRPLPMSHTFLVSSMKSMLRASGHDPTQFAGHSLRRGGATLAFQLGVARQLIQMHGDWLSDVVDRYHEVDHATRLLLPFALARHAGGLRA
;
A
#
# COMPACT_ATOMS: atom_id res chain seq x y z
N GLY A 1 14.42 -4.18 -12.72
CA GLY A 1 13.42 -3.76 -11.73
C GLY A 1 13.32 -4.81 -10.64
N GLY A 2 13.25 -4.39 -9.37
CA GLY A 2 13.12 -5.30 -8.24
C GLY A 2 11.77 -6.03 -8.24
N HIS A 3 11.63 -7.03 -7.36
CA HIS A 3 10.41 -7.86 -7.21
C HIS A 3 9.14 -7.04 -6.89
N LEU A 4 9.27 -5.81 -6.40
CA LEU A 4 8.16 -4.91 -6.07
C LEU A 4 7.88 -3.86 -7.16
N CYS A 5 8.35 -4.06 -8.40
CA CYS A 5 8.09 -3.12 -9.48
C CYS A 5 6.66 -3.28 -10.04
N PRO A 6 5.76 -2.29 -9.85
CA PRO A 6 4.37 -2.40 -10.31
C PRO A 6 4.27 -2.47 -11.84
N VAL A 7 5.16 -1.80 -12.56
CA VAL A 7 5.22 -1.85 -14.03
C VAL A 7 5.61 -3.26 -14.50
N GLY A 8 6.58 -3.90 -13.82
CA GLY A 8 6.98 -5.28 -14.10
C GLY A 8 5.84 -6.26 -13.85
N ALA A 9 5.15 -6.12 -12.71
CA ALA A 9 4.00 -6.95 -12.36
C ALA A 9 2.86 -6.79 -13.39
N LEU A 10 2.57 -5.56 -13.82
CA LEU A 10 1.55 -5.29 -14.82
C LEU A 10 1.89 -5.87 -16.20
N LYS A 11 3.15 -5.76 -16.63
CA LYS A 11 3.62 -6.39 -17.89
C LYS A 11 3.47 -7.92 -17.85
N GLN A 12 3.82 -8.55 -16.72
CA GLN A 12 3.62 -9.98 -16.53
C GLN A 12 2.14 -10.36 -16.55
N HIS A 13 1.29 -9.56 -15.92
CA HIS A 13 -0.14 -9.75 -15.93
C HIS A 13 -0.70 -9.72 -17.36
N PHE A 14 -0.36 -8.70 -18.16
CA PHE A 14 -0.79 -8.60 -19.55
C PHE A 14 -0.28 -9.73 -20.44
N ALA A 15 0.93 -10.22 -20.20
CA ALA A 15 1.46 -11.36 -20.91
C ALA A 15 0.70 -12.66 -20.59
N ALA A 16 0.25 -12.82 -19.33
CA ALA A 16 -0.47 -13.98 -18.86
C ALA A 16 -1.96 -13.96 -19.22
N VAL A 17 -2.57 -12.76 -19.18
CA VAL A 17 -4.01 -12.55 -19.42
C VAL A 17 -4.19 -11.82 -20.75
N ARG A 18 -4.18 -12.59 -21.84
CA ARG A 18 -4.54 -12.04 -23.16
C ARG A 18 -6.04 -11.76 -23.19
N GLY A 19 -6.43 -10.54 -22.92
CA GLY A 19 -7.82 -10.06 -23.01
C GLY A 19 -8.10 -9.35 -24.32
N ALA A 20 -9.38 -9.19 -24.68
CA ALA A 20 -9.79 -8.28 -25.74
C ALA A 20 -9.45 -6.82 -25.34
N PRO A 21 -9.29 -5.89 -26.28
CA PRO A 21 -8.93 -4.49 -25.99
C PRO A 21 -9.90 -3.77 -25.04
N ASP A 22 -11.15 -4.19 -25.00
CA ASP A 22 -12.24 -3.68 -24.18
C ASP A 22 -12.47 -4.48 -22.86
N ALA A 23 -11.67 -5.53 -22.63
CA ALA A 23 -11.81 -6.34 -21.43
C ALA A 23 -11.37 -5.57 -20.17
N ALA A 24 -11.93 -5.94 -19.02
CA ALA A 24 -11.49 -5.41 -17.75
C ALA A 24 -10.01 -5.70 -17.52
N LEU A 25 -9.28 -4.75 -16.93
CA LEU A 25 -7.83 -4.86 -16.70
C LEU A 25 -7.46 -6.12 -15.90
N PHE A 26 -8.23 -6.42 -14.87
CA PHE A 26 -8.02 -7.60 -14.03
C PHE A 26 -9.14 -8.62 -14.24
N MET A 27 -8.77 -9.73 -14.87
CA MET A 27 -9.67 -10.83 -15.18
C MET A 27 -9.28 -12.07 -14.39
N LEU A 28 -10.27 -12.75 -13.86
CA LEU A 28 -10.12 -14.07 -13.24
C LEU A 28 -10.33 -15.14 -14.30
N ARG A 29 -9.47 -16.17 -14.28
CA ARG A 29 -9.67 -17.38 -15.08
C ARG A 29 -10.14 -18.52 -14.18
N PRO A 30 -11.45 -18.81 -14.14
CA PRO A 30 -11.96 -19.92 -13.36
C PRO A 30 -11.41 -21.26 -13.92
N LYS A 31 -11.19 -22.22 -13.03
CA LYS A 31 -10.82 -23.59 -13.44
C LYS A 31 -11.96 -24.21 -14.26
N GLY A 32 -11.64 -25.14 -15.17
CA GLY A 32 -12.62 -25.89 -15.93
C GLY A 32 -13.14 -25.20 -17.21
N GLY A 33 -12.31 -24.34 -17.83
CA GLY A 33 -12.64 -23.77 -19.17
C GLY A 33 -13.78 -22.74 -19.18
N ARG A 34 -14.24 -22.28 -18.02
CA ARG A 34 -15.26 -21.22 -17.92
C ARG A 34 -14.72 -19.89 -18.45
N ARG A 35 -15.63 -19.04 -18.96
CA ARG A 35 -15.26 -17.71 -19.46
C ARG A 35 -14.57 -16.88 -18.37
N PRO A 36 -13.51 -16.12 -18.72
CA PRO A 36 -12.91 -15.16 -17.81
C PRO A 36 -13.96 -14.16 -17.30
N LEU A 37 -13.85 -13.80 -16.03
CA LEU A 37 -14.75 -12.84 -15.36
C LEU A 37 -13.93 -11.67 -14.81
N PRO A 38 -14.43 -10.42 -14.82
CA PRO A 38 -13.79 -9.31 -14.14
C PRO A 38 -13.59 -9.63 -12.66
N MET A 39 -12.42 -9.26 -12.14
CA MET A 39 -12.12 -9.42 -10.73
C MET A 39 -12.97 -8.44 -9.90
N SER A 40 -13.81 -8.96 -9.01
CA SER A 40 -14.60 -8.13 -8.11
C SER A 40 -13.78 -7.65 -6.92
N HIS A 41 -14.19 -6.53 -6.31
CA HIS A 41 -13.63 -6.03 -5.05
C HIS A 41 -13.69 -7.10 -3.94
N THR A 42 -14.80 -7.80 -3.82
CA THR A 42 -14.97 -8.88 -2.83
C THR A 42 -13.95 -9.99 -3.04
N PHE A 43 -13.70 -10.38 -4.28
CA PHE A 43 -12.69 -11.40 -4.58
C PHE A 43 -11.29 -10.91 -4.21
N LEU A 44 -10.93 -9.67 -4.55
CA LEU A 44 -9.64 -9.08 -4.19
C LEU A 44 -9.44 -9.10 -2.66
N VAL A 45 -10.42 -8.61 -1.90
CA VAL A 45 -10.34 -8.56 -0.43
C VAL A 45 -10.27 -9.95 0.18
N SER A 46 -11.06 -10.91 -0.30
CA SER A 46 -11.03 -12.28 0.21
C SER A 46 -9.70 -12.98 -0.07
N SER A 47 -9.14 -12.77 -1.26
CA SER A 47 -7.82 -13.30 -1.65
C SER A 47 -6.70 -12.71 -0.79
N MET A 48 -6.72 -11.39 -0.56
CA MET A 48 -5.79 -10.71 0.35
C MET A 48 -5.88 -11.29 1.77
N LYS A 49 -7.08 -11.43 2.30
CA LYS A 49 -7.30 -12.01 3.65
C LYS A 49 -6.83 -13.47 3.75
N SER A 50 -6.98 -14.24 2.68
CA SER A 50 -6.47 -15.62 2.63
C SER A 50 -4.95 -15.66 2.66
N MET A 51 -4.27 -14.79 1.91
CA MET A 51 -2.81 -14.67 1.93
C MET A 51 -2.28 -14.23 3.30
N LEU A 52 -2.94 -13.23 3.92
CA LEU A 52 -2.57 -12.77 5.26
C LEU A 52 -2.69 -13.89 6.31
N ARG A 53 -3.78 -14.67 6.26
CA ARG A 53 -3.96 -15.83 7.14
C ARG A 53 -2.85 -16.86 6.93
N ALA A 54 -2.51 -17.16 5.68
CA ALA A 54 -1.43 -18.10 5.35
C ALA A 54 -0.06 -17.60 5.83
N SER A 55 0.12 -16.28 5.97
CA SER A 55 1.34 -15.65 6.49
C SER A 55 1.31 -15.43 8.01
N GLY A 56 0.33 -15.99 8.74
CA GLY A 56 0.23 -15.89 10.21
C GLY A 56 -0.36 -14.58 10.72
N HIS A 57 -0.94 -13.75 9.88
CA HIS A 57 -1.60 -12.51 10.29
C HIS A 57 -3.10 -12.71 10.51
N ASP A 58 -3.67 -11.96 11.47
CA ASP A 58 -5.11 -11.94 11.69
C ASP A 58 -5.81 -11.17 10.55
N PRO A 59 -6.58 -11.84 9.68
CA PRO A 59 -7.21 -11.20 8.53
C PRO A 59 -8.36 -10.27 8.89
N THR A 60 -8.86 -10.29 10.14
CA THR A 60 -9.98 -9.42 10.58
C THR A 60 -9.55 -7.96 10.68
N GLN A 61 -8.26 -7.71 10.90
CA GLN A 61 -7.69 -6.36 10.99
C GLN A 61 -7.48 -5.68 9.63
N PHE A 62 -7.75 -6.38 8.53
CA PHE A 62 -7.50 -5.89 7.17
C PHE A 62 -8.79 -5.75 6.37
N ALA A 63 -8.85 -4.67 5.60
CA ALA A 63 -9.97 -4.31 4.72
C ALA A 63 -9.46 -3.84 3.35
N GLY A 64 -10.34 -3.48 2.43
CA GLY A 64 -9.96 -3.03 1.09
C GLY A 64 -9.02 -1.83 1.06
N HIS A 65 -9.11 -0.93 2.04
CA HIS A 65 -8.22 0.24 2.16
C HIS A 65 -6.87 -0.06 2.80
N SER A 66 -6.64 -1.26 3.32
CA SER A 66 -5.41 -1.59 4.06
C SER A 66 -4.15 -1.49 3.19
N LEU A 67 -4.23 -1.89 1.92
CA LEU A 67 -3.10 -1.76 0.98
C LEU A 67 -2.74 -0.29 0.74
N ARG A 68 -3.75 0.56 0.52
CA ARG A 68 -3.56 2.01 0.30
C ARG A 68 -2.99 2.69 1.53
N ARG A 69 -3.54 2.39 2.71
CA ARG A 69 -3.05 2.89 4.00
C ARG A 69 -1.63 2.43 4.27
N GLY A 70 -1.35 1.13 4.14
CA GLY A 70 -0.03 0.56 4.36
C GLY A 70 1.04 1.15 3.43
N GLY A 71 0.71 1.36 2.16
CA GLY A 71 1.60 2.01 1.20
C GLY A 71 1.94 3.45 1.59
N ALA A 72 0.95 4.24 1.99
CA ALA A 72 1.16 5.62 2.47
C ALA A 72 1.99 5.65 3.76
N THR A 73 1.65 4.82 4.75
CA THR A 73 2.39 4.71 6.00
C THR A 73 3.85 4.36 5.76
N LEU A 74 4.13 3.35 4.93
CA LEU A 74 5.50 2.97 4.57
C LEU A 74 6.24 4.11 3.88
N ALA A 75 5.60 4.82 2.94
CA ALA A 75 6.22 5.96 2.26
C ALA A 75 6.60 7.08 3.24
N PHE A 76 5.74 7.40 4.22
CA PHE A 76 6.05 8.34 5.28
C PHE A 76 7.25 7.87 6.13
N GLN A 77 7.29 6.59 6.51
CA GLN A 77 8.39 6.01 7.29
C GLN A 77 9.73 6.06 6.52
N LEU A 78 9.68 5.96 5.19
CA LEU A 78 10.85 6.09 4.32
C LEU A 78 11.24 7.55 4.03
N GLY A 79 10.56 8.52 4.63
CA GLY A 79 10.87 9.95 4.48
C GLY A 79 10.44 10.55 3.13
N VAL A 80 9.52 9.90 2.41
CA VAL A 80 8.98 10.46 1.17
C VAL A 80 8.17 11.71 1.49
N ALA A 81 8.40 12.78 0.74
CA ALA A 81 7.70 14.04 0.96
C ALA A 81 6.18 13.87 0.87
N ARG A 82 5.45 14.47 1.82
CA ARG A 82 3.99 14.39 1.96
C ARG A 82 3.27 14.68 0.65
N GLN A 83 3.70 15.72 -0.08
CA GLN A 83 3.11 16.14 -1.34
C GLN A 83 3.21 15.03 -2.41
N LEU A 84 4.33 14.34 -2.47
CA LEU A 84 4.53 13.22 -3.41
C LEU A 84 3.62 12.04 -3.05
N ILE A 85 3.47 11.75 -1.76
CA ILE A 85 2.56 10.69 -1.30
C ILE A 85 1.12 11.05 -1.66
N GLN A 86 0.71 12.30 -1.40
CA GLN A 86 -0.61 12.81 -1.73
C GLN A 86 -0.92 12.74 -3.22
N MET A 87 0.00 13.19 -4.07
CA MET A 87 -0.14 13.13 -5.52
C MET A 87 -0.21 11.69 -6.03
N HIS A 88 0.69 10.82 -5.57
CA HIS A 88 0.74 9.43 -6.00
C HIS A 88 -0.50 8.63 -5.57
N GLY A 89 -1.04 8.96 -4.41
CA GLY A 89 -2.26 8.33 -3.89
C GLY A 89 -3.56 8.97 -4.38
N ASP A 90 -3.49 10.02 -5.20
CA ASP A 90 -4.66 10.75 -5.70
C ASP A 90 -5.60 11.21 -4.56
N TRP A 91 -5.02 11.76 -3.48
CA TRP A 91 -5.79 12.37 -2.40
C TRP A 91 -5.99 13.86 -2.66
N LEU A 92 -7.23 14.27 -2.87
CA LEU A 92 -7.62 15.67 -3.08
C LEU A 92 -7.61 16.52 -1.80
N SER A 93 -7.45 15.90 -0.65
CA SER A 93 -7.50 16.58 0.66
C SER A 93 -6.40 16.09 1.60
N ASP A 94 -6.31 16.71 2.78
CA ASP A 94 -5.36 16.36 3.83
C ASP A 94 -5.65 15.02 4.53
N VAL A 95 -6.60 14.23 4.01
CA VAL A 95 -6.90 12.86 4.50
C VAL A 95 -5.65 11.97 4.50
N VAL A 96 -4.68 12.24 3.62
CA VAL A 96 -3.40 11.53 3.59
C VAL A 96 -2.67 11.59 4.94
N ASP A 97 -2.84 12.67 5.71
CA ASP A 97 -2.20 12.85 7.02
C ASP A 97 -2.69 11.84 8.07
N ARG A 98 -3.89 11.28 7.89
CA ARG A 98 -4.41 10.19 8.74
C ARG A 98 -3.59 8.90 8.62
N TYR A 99 -2.80 8.77 7.56
CA TYR A 99 -1.92 7.61 7.32
C TYR A 99 -0.49 7.87 7.76
N HIS A 100 -0.21 9.08 8.24
CA HIS A 100 1.08 9.43 8.84
C HIS A 100 1.15 8.85 10.27
N GLU A 101 1.20 7.55 10.36
CA GLU A 101 1.43 6.85 11.62
C GLU A 101 2.91 6.90 11.96
N VAL A 102 3.26 7.82 12.84
CA VAL A 102 4.63 7.91 13.37
C VAL A 102 4.73 6.96 14.56
N ASP A 103 5.64 5.99 14.50
CA ASP A 103 5.90 5.08 15.60
C ASP A 103 6.40 5.81 16.86
N HIS A 104 6.28 5.17 18.02
CA HIS A 104 6.60 5.81 19.30
C HIS A 104 8.06 6.26 19.39
N ALA A 105 9.01 5.49 18.83
CA ALA A 105 10.43 5.84 18.83
C ALA A 105 10.69 7.10 18.00
N THR A 106 10.10 7.19 16.82
CA THR A 106 10.18 8.37 15.95
C THR A 106 9.56 9.61 16.61
N ARG A 107 8.44 9.45 17.35
CA ARG A 107 7.83 10.56 18.12
C ARG A 107 8.76 11.12 19.19
N LEU A 108 9.61 10.30 19.77
CA LEU A 108 10.59 10.73 20.77
C LEU A 108 11.80 11.47 20.18
N LEU A 109 12.06 11.36 18.87
CA LEU A 109 13.20 12.03 18.25
C LEU A 109 13.12 13.55 18.38
N LEU A 110 11.93 14.15 18.25
CA LEU A 110 11.76 15.59 18.38
C LEU A 110 12.10 16.10 19.79
N PRO A 111 11.52 15.59 20.89
CA PRO A 111 11.89 16.03 22.22
C PRO A 111 13.35 15.78 22.55
N PHE A 112 13.96 14.68 22.08
CA PHE A 112 15.40 14.46 22.23
C PHE A 112 16.24 15.47 21.46
N ALA A 113 15.87 15.80 20.23
CA ALA A 113 16.57 16.82 19.44
C ALA A 113 16.48 18.19 20.09
N LEU A 114 15.29 18.58 20.60
CA LEU A 114 15.07 19.83 21.33
C LEU A 114 15.88 19.88 22.64
N ALA A 115 15.90 18.78 23.40
CA ALA A 115 16.67 18.70 24.64
C ALA A 115 18.17 18.85 24.40
N ARG A 116 18.71 18.24 23.33
CA ARG A 116 20.13 18.39 22.93
C ARG A 116 20.45 19.81 22.53
N HIS A 117 19.55 20.48 21.79
CA HIS A 117 19.73 21.88 21.39
C HIS A 117 19.72 22.82 22.59
N ALA A 118 18.78 22.64 23.51
CA ALA A 118 18.68 23.42 24.75
C ALA A 118 19.87 23.20 25.70
N GLY A 119 20.41 21.97 25.74
CA GLY A 119 21.63 21.65 26.53
C GLY A 119 22.90 22.29 25.98
N GLY A 120 22.97 22.52 24.67
CA GLY A 120 24.12 23.19 24.01
C GLY A 120 24.16 24.72 24.16
N LEU A 121 23.11 25.33 24.68
CA LEU A 121 23.00 26.77 24.96
C LEU A 121 23.53 27.17 26.37
N ARG A 122 24.03 26.22 27.14
CA ARG A 122 24.70 26.46 28.43
C ARG A 122 26.23 26.32 28.27
N ALA A 123 26.80 27.28 27.66
CA ALA A 123 28.25 27.54 27.75
C ALA A 123 28.48 29.07 27.77
#